data_0a7ceb229b3ebf68ed63f78deec521b8
#
_entry.id   0a7ceb229b3ebf68ed63f78deec521b8
#
_cell.length_a   1.000
_cell.length_b   1.000
_cell.length_c   1.000
_cell.angle_alpha   90.00
_cell.angle_beta   90.00
_cell.angle_gamma   90.00
#
_symmetry.space_group_name_H-M   'P 1'
#
loop_
_entity.id
_entity.type
_entity.pdbx_description
1 polymer ?
#
loop_
_entity_poly.entity_id
_entity_poly.type
_entity_poly.pdbx_seq_one_letter_code
_entity_poly.pdbx_strand_id
1 'polypeptide(L)'
;STRKESSAASDVYKRQVSWKWLHDYVTVDEDVTEYCNKMIMSGSNLETCKKVGDGIEGVLVGKIEKIEKHPNADKLVVCQLDFGCKNAEGQPEFTQIVTGADNVFEGAIVPVAVSGSKIPGPLHGEPAREGGVEIKSGELRGVLSDGMLCSAAELGFDDKVAPMASKDGIWILGDEFADKLGYKPVSYTHLR
;
A
#
# COMPACT_ATOMS: atom_id res chain seq x y z
N SER A 1 -15.02 34.13 37.97
CA SER A 1 -15.73 33.09 37.23
C SER A 1 -15.64 33.38 35.73
N THR A 2 -14.57 32.93 35.09
CA THR A 2 -14.36 33.08 33.65
C THR A 2 -15.05 31.91 32.93
N ARG A 3 -16.12 32.24 32.25
CA ARG A 3 -16.86 31.34 31.35
C ARG A 3 -15.92 30.98 30.19
N LYS A 4 -15.49 29.73 30.13
CA LYS A 4 -14.85 29.15 28.97
C LYS A 4 -15.89 29.06 27.86
N GLU A 5 -15.80 29.91 26.86
CA GLU A 5 -16.55 29.73 25.62
C GLU A 5 -16.08 28.46 24.96
N SER A 6 -16.92 27.44 24.96
CA SER A 6 -16.71 26.29 24.10
C SER A 6 -16.93 26.75 22.65
N SER A 7 -15.89 26.94 21.89
CA SER A 7 -16.01 27.01 20.44
C SER A 7 -16.59 25.67 19.97
N ALA A 8 -17.88 25.69 19.66
CA ALA A 8 -18.45 24.65 18.84
C ALA A 8 -17.72 24.72 17.50
N ALA A 9 -16.66 23.90 17.35
CA ALA A 9 -16.12 23.62 16.06
C ALA A 9 -17.30 23.05 15.28
N SER A 10 -17.74 23.76 14.25
CA SER A 10 -18.72 23.26 13.31
C SER A 10 -18.12 21.98 12.76
N ASP A 11 -18.71 20.85 13.09
CA ASP A 11 -18.43 19.58 12.44
C ASP A 11 -18.83 19.75 10.96
N VAL A 12 -17.88 20.24 10.19
CA VAL A 12 -18.00 20.23 8.74
C VAL A 12 -17.92 18.77 8.36
N TYR A 13 -19.08 18.18 8.10
CA TYR A 13 -19.16 16.81 7.61
C TYR A 13 -18.45 16.74 6.28
N LYS A 14 -17.20 16.27 6.30
CA LYS A 14 -16.44 15.97 5.09
C LYS A 14 -17.05 14.73 4.47
N ARG A 15 -17.80 14.91 3.40
CA ARG A 15 -18.34 13.81 2.62
C ARG A 15 -17.29 13.40 1.62
N GLN A 16 -16.95 12.12 1.61
CA GLN A 16 -16.09 11.51 0.60
C GLN A 16 -16.95 10.68 -0.34
N VAL A 17 -16.68 10.78 -1.62
CA VAL A 17 -17.34 9.98 -2.66
C VAL A 17 -16.25 9.23 -3.44
N SER A 18 -16.39 7.92 -3.53
CA SER A 18 -15.55 7.11 -4.39
C SER A 18 -15.95 7.32 -5.85
N TRP A 19 -14.98 7.61 -6.71
CA TRP A 19 -15.21 7.76 -8.15
C TRP A 19 -15.86 6.52 -8.77
N LYS A 20 -15.40 5.33 -8.39
CA LYS A 20 -15.98 4.08 -8.86
C LYS A 20 -17.42 3.91 -8.38
N TRP A 21 -17.68 4.18 -7.10
CA TRP A 21 -19.03 4.10 -6.55
C TRP A 21 -20.00 5.07 -7.23
N LEU A 22 -19.53 6.26 -7.61
CA LEU A 22 -20.33 7.23 -8.34
C LEU A 22 -20.82 6.64 -9.68
N HIS A 23 -19.97 5.91 -10.41
CA HIS A 23 -20.32 5.28 -11.68
C HIS A 23 -21.36 4.15 -11.55
N ASP A 24 -21.56 3.59 -10.36
CA ASP A 24 -22.62 2.61 -10.11
C ASP A 24 -24.02 3.24 -10.12
N TYR A 25 -24.10 4.56 -9.92
CA TYR A 25 -25.36 5.31 -9.83
C TYR A 25 -25.62 6.26 -10.98
N VAL A 26 -24.58 6.81 -11.56
CA VAL A 26 -24.68 7.80 -12.65
C VAL A 26 -23.64 7.53 -13.72
N THR A 27 -24.02 7.74 -14.98
CA THR A 27 -23.07 7.73 -16.09
C THR A 27 -22.32 9.06 -16.10
N VAL A 28 -21.01 9.00 -15.95
CA VAL A 28 -20.11 10.15 -16.01
C VAL A 28 -19.11 9.85 -17.13
N ASP A 29 -19.16 10.64 -18.19
CA ASP A 29 -18.30 10.45 -19.37
C ASP A 29 -16.98 11.23 -19.27
N GLU A 30 -16.91 12.17 -18.33
CA GLU A 30 -15.73 12.99 -18.08
C GLU A 30 -14.69 12.23 -17.22
N ASP A 31 -13.43 12.64 -17.37
CA ASP A 31 -12.41 12.22 -16.44
C ASP A 31 -12.60 12.87 -15.05
N VAL A 32 -11.95 12.28 -14.02
CA VAL A 32 -12.11 12.73 -12.63
C VAL A 32 -11.73 14.20 -12.43
N THR A 33 -10.74 14.71 -13.17
CA THR A 33 -10.25 16.09 -13.05
C THR A 33 -11.27 17.07 -13.62
N GLU A 34 -11.83 16.76 -14.79
CA GLU A 34 -12.87 17.55 -15.42
C GLU A 34 -14.15 17.58 -14.58
N TYR A 35 -14.54 16.42 -14.05
CA TYR A 35 -15.68 16.32 -13.13
C TYR A 35 -15.48 17.18 -11.89
N CYS A 36 -14.29 17.12 -11.25
CA CYS A 36 -13.95 17.95 -10.10
C CYS A 36 -14.06 19.45 -10.41
N ASN A 37 -13.57 19.88 -11.58
CA ASN A 37 -13.69 21.27 -12.03
C ASN A 37 -15.15 21.69 -12.26
N LYS A 38 -15.97 20.84 -12.85
CA LYS A 38 -17.41 21.10 -13.02
C LYS A 38 -18.14 21.20 -11.68
N MET A 39 -17.78 20.35 -10.71
CA MET A 39 -18.31 20.42 -9.34
C MET A 39 -18.00 21.78 -8.69
N ILE A 40 -16.76 22.25 -8.77
CA ILE A 40 -16.34 23.54 -8.25
C ILE A 40 -17.13 24.67 -8.94
N MET A 41 -17.24 24.62 -10.25
CA MET A 41 -17.99 25.64 -11.03
C MET A 41 -19.49 25.63 -10.72
N SER A 42 -20.06 24.51 -10.30
CA SER A 42 -21.46 24.41 -9.86
C SER A 42 -21.71 24.95 -8.44
N GLY A 43 -20.66 25.44 -7.75
CA GLY A 43 -20.76 25.97 -6.40
C GLY A 43 -20.54 24.91 -5.30
N SER A 44 -20.15 23.70 -5.65
CA SER A 44 -19.77 22.68 -4.68
C SER A 44 -18.33 22.90 -4.21
N ASN A 45 -18.12 22.98 -2.91
CA ASN A 45 -16.77 23.13 -2.39
C ASN A 45 -16.06 21.76 -2.39
N LEU A 46 -15.12 21.59 -3.32
CA LEU A 46 -14.24 20.43 -3.39
C LEU A 46 -12.94 20.75 -2.66
N GLU A 47 -12.68 20.09 -1.52
CA GLU A 47 -11.45 20.30 -0.75
C GLU A 47 -10.25 19.55 -1.37
N THR A 48 -10.47 18.32 -1.84
CA THR A 48 -9.40 17.51 -2.41
C THR A 48 -9.95 16.40 -3.31
N CYS A 49 -9.19 16.08 -4.33
CA CYS A 49 -9.36 14.88 -5.16
C CYS A 49 -8.08 14.06 -5.07
N LYS A 50 -8.16 12.84 -4.55
CA LYS A 50 -7.01 11.93 -4.41
C LYS A 50 -7.25 10.68 -5.21
N LYS A 51 -6.29 10.31 -6.03
CA LYS A 51 -6.23 9.00 -6.65
C LYS A 51 -5.63 8.02 -5.63
N VAL A 52 -6.40 7.03 -5.23
CA VAL A 52 -5.91 5.97 -4.33
C VAL A 52 -4.87 5.14 -5.07
N GLY A 53 -3.71 4.93 -4.45
CA GLY A 53 -2.60 4.22 -5.05
C GLY A 53 -1.77 5.03 -6.07
N ASP A 54 -1.95 6.35 -6.09
CA ASP A 54 -1.08 7.22 -6.90
C ASP A 54 0.36 7.17 -6.40
N GLY A 55 1.31 7.12 -7.35
CA GLY A 55 2.73 6.99 -7.02
C GLY A 55 3.19 5.57 -6.67
N ILE A 56 2.32 4.55 -6.79
CA ILE A 56 2.71 3.14 -6.64
C ILE A 56 3.05 2.56 -8.00
N GLU A 57 4.30 2.16 -8.18
CA GLU A 57 4.79 1.50 -9.39
C GLU A 57 5.58 0.24 -9.01
N GLY A 58 5.34 -0.86 -9.71
CA GLY A 58 6.13 -2.09 -9.57
C GLY A 58 5.89 -2.90 -8.29
N VAL A 59 4.95 -2.51 -7.43
CA VAL A 59 4.55 -3.30 -6.26
C VAL A 59 3.73 -4.51 -6.72
N LEU A 60 4.04 -5.68 -6.20
CA LEU A 60 3.42 -6.96 -6.56
C LEU A 60 2.81 -7.64 -5.33
N VAL A 61 1.86 -8.53 -5.56
CA VAL A 61 1.35 -9.44 -4.53
C VAL A 61 2.29 -10.64 -4.45
N GLY A 62 2.84 -10.91 -3.28
CA GLY A 62 3.68 -12.06 -3.02
C GLY A 62 3.16 -12.88 -1.85
N LYS A 63 3.46 -14.19 -1.86
CA LYS A 63 3.18 -15.09 -0.76
C LYS A 63 4.48 -15.47 -0.07
N ILE A 64 4.51 -15.39 1.24
CA ILE A 64 5.66 -15.82 2.04
C ILE A 64 5.63 -17.34 2.15
N GLU A 65 6.53 -18.02 1.49
CA GLU A 65 6.62 -19.49 1.53
C GLU A 65 7.47 -19.98 2.69
N LYS A 66 8.53 -19.25 3.04
CA LYS A 66 9.45 -19.65 4.11
C LYS A 66 10.00 -18.43 4.84
N ILE A 67 10.20 -18.57 6.15
CA ILE A 67 10.83 -17.57 7.00
C ILE A 67 12.02 -18.20 7.72
N GLU A 68 13.18 -17.58 7.63
CA GLU A 68 14.39 -17.97 8.32
C GLU A 68 14.91 -16.84 9.20
N LYS A 69 15.58 -17.18 10.30
CA LYS A 69 16.25 -16.19 11.14
C LYS A 69 17.44 -15.60 10.40
N HIS A 70 17.60 -14.28 10.53
CA HIS A 70 18.77 -13.61 9.96
C HIS A 70 20.05 -14.03 10.69
N PRO A 71 21.13 -14.43 9.99
CA PRO A 71 22.35 -14.96 10.62
C PRO A 71 23.09 -13.92 11.48
N ASN A 72 22.97 -12.65 11.17
CA ASN A 72 23.75 -11.58 11.80
C ASN A 72 22.86 -10.53 12.53
N ALA A 73 21.57 -10.83 12.74
CA ALA A 73 20.67 -9.87 13.38
C ALA A 73 19.47 -10.55 14.03
N ASP A 74 19.30 -10.34 15.35
CA ASP A 74 18.23 -10.97 16.14
C ASP A 74 16.81 -10.46 15.80
N LYS A 75 16.72 -9.23 15.29
CA LYS A 75 15.44 -8.58 14.96
C LYS A 75 15.06 -8.65 13.49
N LEU A 76 15.86 -9.30 12.66
CA LEU A 76 15.58 -9.45 11.24
C LEU A 76 15.25 -10.89 10.91
N VAL A 77 14.38 -11.06 9.92
CA VAL A 77 14.06 -12.35 9.33
C VAL A 77 14.26 -12.29 7.82
N VAL A 78 14.61 -13.42 7.24
CA VAL A 78 14.77 -13.60 5.81
C VAL A 78 13.55 -14.35 5.31
N CYS A 79 12.80 -13.72 4.41
CA CYS A 79 11.60 -14.28 3.81
C CYS A 79 11.89 -14.73 2.36
N GLN A 80 11.42 -15.91 2.00
CA GLN A 80 11.37 -16.39 0.63
C GLN A 80 9.94 -16.20 0.11
N LEU A 81 9.81 -15.40 -0.95
CA LEU A 81 8.51 -15.02 -1.50
C LEU A 81 8.28 -15.66 -2.86
N ASP A 82 7.07 -16.19 -3.03
CA ASP A 82 6.55 -16.67 -4.31
C ASP A 82 5.66 -15.60 -4.94
N PHE A 83 5.94 -15.27 -6.20
CA PHE A 83 5.11 -14.40 -7.05
C PHE A 83 4.31 -15.17 -8.09
N GLY A 84 4.24 -16.50 -7.99
CA GLY A 84 3.63 -17.37 -8.99
C GLY A 84 4.45 -17.50 -10.27
N CYS A 85 5.71 -17.02 -10.27
CA CYS A 85 6.64 -17.16 -11.37
C CYS A 85 7.33 -18.51 -11.33
N LYS A 86 7.65 -19.04 -12.52
CA LYS A 86 8.42 -20.27 -12.65
C LYS A 86 9.71 -19.98 -13.42
N ASN A 87 10.80 -20.60 -12.99
CA ASN A 87 12.07 -20.54 -13.70
C ASN A 87 12.01 -21.30 -15.04
N ALA A 88 13.07 -21.26 -15.81
CA ALA A 88 13.18 -21.96 -17.10
C ALA A 88 12.99 -23.49 -17.01
N GLU A 89 13.13 -24.05 -15.82
CA GLU A 89 12.97 -25.48 -15.51
C GLU A 89 11.56 -25.83 -15.02
N GLY A 90 10.67 -24.82 -14.92
CA GLY A 90 9.28 -24.99 -14.47
C GLY A 90 9.12 -25.07 -12.95
N GLN A 91 10.19 -24.81 -12.17
CA GLN A 91 10.14 -24.76 -10.70
C GLN A 91 9.76 -23.35 -10.22
N PRO A 92 9.11 -23.21 -9.04
CA PRO A 92 8.83 -21.91 -8.46
C PRO A 92 10.12 -21.09 -8.28
N GLU A 93 10.08 -19.84 -8.69
CA GLU A 93 11.16 -18.88 -8.48
C GLU A 93 10.86 -18.05 -7.24
N PHE A 94 11.75 -18.11 -6.26
CA PHE A 94 11.60 -17.39 -5.00
C PHE A 94 12.45 -16.13 -4.97
N THR A 95 11.89 -15.05 -4.46
CA THR A 95 12.62 -13.80 -4.22
C THR A 95 12.90 -13.66 -2.72
N GLN A 96 14.16 -13.36 -2.39
CA GLN A 96 14.60 -13.20 -1.03
C GLN A 96 14.42 -11.75 -0.57
N ILE A 97 13.72 -11.55 0.54
CA ILE A 97 13.53 -10.25 1.17
C ILE A 97 13.79 -10.34 2.67
N VAL A 98 14.56 -9.40 3.17
CA VAL A 98 14.86 -9.26 4.60
C VAL A 98 13.93 -8.21 5.21
N THR A 99 13.30 -8.55 6.33
CA THR A 99 12.41 -7.64 7.05
C THR A 99 12.62 -7.67 8.56
N GLY A 100 12.30 -6.57 9.22
CA GLY A 100 12.25 -6.46 10.68
C GLY A 100 10.83 -6.42 11.24
N ALA A 101 9.83 -6.73 10.44
CA ALA A 101 8.44 -6.75 10.88
C ALA A 101 8.14 -8.00 11.71
N ASP A 102 7.42 -7.82 12.82
CA ASP A 102 7.10 -8.89 13.78
C ASP A 102 5.83 -9.66 13.37
N ASN A 103 5.04 -9.13 12.45
CA ASN A 103 3.74 -9.69 12.08
C ASN A 103 3.77 -10.57 10.83
N VAL A 104 4.95 -10.97 10.35
CA VAL A 104 5.10 -11.87 9.20
C VAL A 104 5.00 -13.33 9.64
N PHE A 105 4.35 -14.17 8.82
CA PHE A 105 4.24 -15.61 9.01
C PHE A 105 4.22 -16.35 7.67
N GLU A 106 4.59 -17.62 7.67
CA GLU A 106 4.55 -18.47 6.49
C GLU A 106 3.11 -18.65 5.98
N GLY A 107 2.92 -18.50 4.68
CA GLY A 107 1.61 -18.48 4.04
C GLY A 107 0.98 -17.10 3.92
N ALA A 108 1.52 -16.05 4.57
CA ALA A 108 0.98 -14.71 4.48
C ALA A 108 1.10 -14.14 3.06
N ILE A 109 0.03 -13.51 2.60
CA ILE A 109 -0.03 -12.79 1.33
C ILE A 109 0.20 -11.32 1.62
N VAL A 110 1.18 -10.72 0.97
CA VAL A 110 1.67 -9.38 1.29
C VAL A 110 1.97 -8.56 0.04
N PRO A 111 1.83 -7.23 0.08
CA PRO A 111 2.33 -6.36 -0.98
C PRO A 111 3.85 -6.22 -0.86
N VAL A 112 4.52 -6.37 -1.97
CA VAL A 112 5.98 -6.38 -2.07
C VAL A 112 6.44 -5.36 -3.09
N ALA A 113 7.26 -4.42 -2.66
CA ALA A 113 7.98 -3.51 -3.54
C ALA A 113 9.29 -4.20 -3.96
N VAL A 114 9.32 -4.76 -5.16
CA VAL A 114 10.54 -5.35 -5.74
C VAL A 114 11.53 -4.27 -6.16
N SER A 115 12.77 -4.65 -6.43
CA SER A 115 13.79 -3.71 -6.91
C SER A 115 13.32 -2.95 -8.16
N GLY A 116 13.47 -1.62 -8.16
CA GLY A 116 12.95 -0.71 -9.20
C GLY A 116 11.51 -0.22 -8.97
N SER A 117 10.83 -0.71 -7.95
CA SER A 117 9.50 -0.21 -7.58
C SER A 117 9.56 1.19 -7.01
N LYS A 118 8.47 1.95 -7.19
CA LYS A 118 8.27 3.24 -6.50
C LYS A 118 7.07 3.16 -5.59
N ILE A 119 7.21 3.74 -4.41
CA ILE A 119 6.15 3.85 -3.42
C ILE A 119 6.06 5.29 -2.88
N PRO A 120 4.87 5.79 -2.53
CA PRO A 120 4.71 7.15 -2.05
C PRO A 120 5.38 7.41 -0.70
N GLY A 121 5.59 6.38 0.12
CA GLY A 121 6.09 6.52 1.49
C GLY A 121 5.01 6.96 2.47
N PRO A 122 5.36 7.24 3.73
CA PRO A 122 6.70 7.38 4.29
C PRO A 122 7.42 6.03 4.47
N LEU A 123 8.72 6.00 4.32
CA LEU A 123 9.52 4.88 4.78
C LEU A 123 9.74 4.97 6.30
N HIS A 124 10.00 3.83 6.95
CA HIS A 124 10.22 3.75 8.40
C HIS A 124 11.18 4.83 8.90
N GLY A 125 10.64 5.77 9.70
CA GLY A 125 11.42 6.86 10.33
C GLY A 125 11.71 8.07 9.46
N GLU A 126 11.31 8.09 8.18
CA GLU A 126 11.49 9.24 7.30
C GLU A 126 10.12 9.81 6.86
N PRO A 127 10.01 11.14 6.73
CA PRO A 127 8.80 11.74 6.18
C PRO A 127 8.60 11.35 4.71
N ALA A 128 7.36 11.34 4.26
CA ALA A 128 7.03 11.12 2.85
C ALA A 128 7.78 12.14 1.97
N ARG A 129 8.40 11.65 0.90
CA ARG A 129 9.15 12.48 -0.05
C ARG A 129 8.26 12.82 -1.24
N GLU A 130 8.36 14.05 -1.71
CA GLU A 130 7.71 14.48 -2.95
C GLU A 130 8.27 13.65 -4.12
N GLY A 131 7.37 12.97 -4.88
CA GLY A 131 7.76 12.04 -5.94
C GLY A 131 7.99 10.59 -5.52
N GLY A 132 7.80 10.27 -4.22
CA GLY A 132 7.92 8.91 -3.70
C GLY A 132 9.37 8.45 -3.51
N VAL A 133 9.52 7.17 -3.21
CA VAL A 133 10.81 6.51 -2.97
C VAL A 133 10.96 5.32 -3.90
N GLU A 134 12.10 5.25 -4.58
CA GLU A 134 12.48 4.09 -5.39
C GLU A 134 13.14 3.02 -4.50
N ILE A 135 12.59 1.82 -4.54
CA ILE A 135 13.13 0.68 -3.80
C ILE A 135 14.22 0.01 -4.64
N LYS A 136 15.35 -0.26 -4.02
CA LYS A 136 16.50 -0.91 -4.65
C LYS A 136 16.87 -2.16 -3.90
N SER A 137 17.39 -3.16 -4.62
CA SER A 137 18.06 -4.28 -3.97
C SER A 137 19.26 -3.79 -3.17
N GLY A 138 19.48 -4.40 -2.02
CA GLY A 138 20.56 -4.02 -1.12
C GLY A 138 20.88 -5.12 -0.13
N GLU A 139 22.04 -4.99 0.52
CA GLU A 139 22.42 -5.90 1.59
C GLU A 139 22.04 -5.35 2.96
N LEU A 140 21.28 -6.11 3.70
CA LEU A 140 20.97 -5.84 5.09
C LEU A 140 21.82 -6.76 5.98
N ARG A 141 22.84 -6.19 6.63
CA ARG A 141 23.79 -6.90 7.48
C ARG A 141 24.43 -8.13 6.83
N GLY A 142 24.75 -8.04 5.52
CA GLY A 142 25.41 -9.10 4.76
C GLY A 142 24.46 -10.12 4.14
N VAL A 143 23.15 -9.89 4.18
CA VAL A 143 22.15 -10.72 3.48
C VAL A 143 21.44 -9.87 2.43
N LEU A 144 21.41 -10.36 1.20
CA LEU A 144 20.76 -9.68 0.08
C LEU A 144 19.25 -9.63 0.27
N SER A 145 18.67 -8.45 0.02
CA SER A 145 17.22 -8.24 -0.05
C SER A 145 16.86 -7.60 -1.40
N ASP A 146 16.07 -8.31 -2.20
CA ASP A 146 15.65 -7.85 -3.54
C ASP A 146 14.34 -7.07 -3.53
N GLY A 147 14.14 -6.28 -2.48
CA GLY A 147 12.97 -5.45 -2.33
C GLY A 147 12.59 -5.26 -0.87
N MET A 148 11.33 -4.89 -0.66
CA MET A 148 10.79 -4.58 0.66
C MET A 148 9.33 -5.06 0.78
N LEU A 149 8.97 -5.65 1.93
CA LEU A 149 7.57 -5.87 2.29
C LEU A 149 6.95 -4.54 2.71
N CYS A 150 5.75 -4.25 2.26
CA CYS A 150 5.13 -2.94 2.47
C CYS A 150 4.01 -2.98 3.50
N SER A 151 3.97 -1.95 4.34
CA SER A 151 2.79 -1.61 5.14
C SER A 151 1.78 -0.81 4.30
N ALA A 152 0.54 -0.70 4.77
CA ALA A 152 -0.46 0.14 4.11
C ALA A 152 -0.04 1.62 4.09
N ALA A 153 0.57 2.10 5.17
CA ALA A 153 1.04 3.48 5.27
C ALA A 153 2.15 3.80 4.25
N GLU A 154 3.11 2.90 4.03
CA GLU A 154 4.17 3.04 3.02
C GLU A 154 3.63 3.09 1.60
N LEU A 155 2.50 2.42 1.35
CA LEU A 155 1.77 2.49 0.09
C LEU A 155 0.82 3.71 -0.01
N GLY A 156 0.83 4.60 0.99
CA GLY A 156 0.01 5.80 1.01
C GLY A 156 -1.47 5.57 1.33
N PHE A 157 -1.82 4.40 1.86
CA PHE A 157 -3.17 4.11 2.32
C PHE A 157 -3.32 4.53 3.78
N ASP A 158 -4.34 5.32 4.06
CA ASP A 158 -4.73 5.69 5.42
C ASP A 158 -5.78 4.70 5.99
N ASP A 159 -6.05 4.81 7.30
CA ASP A 159 -7.02 3.96 8.00
C ASP A 159 -8.45 4.06 7.42
N LYS A 160 -8.76 5.13 6.67
CA LYS A 160 -10.06 5.29 6.04
C LYS A 160 -10.17 4.51 4.74
N VAL A 161 -9.04 4.35 4.05
CA VAL A 161 -8.95 3.64 2.77
C VAL A 161 -8.72 2.15 3.00
N ALA A 162 -7.90 1.80 3.98
CA ALA A 162 -7.58 0.42 4.33
C ALA A 162 -7.83 0.12 5.82
N PRO A 163 -9.10 0.15 6.29
CA PRO A 163 -9.43 0.01 7.72
C PRO A 163 -9.09 -1.37 8.29
N MET A 164 -8.94 -2.37 7.44
CA MET A 164 -8.55 -3.74 7.82
C MET A 164 -7.04 -3.97 7.77
N ALA A 165 -6.26 -3.00 7.29
CA ALA A 165 -4.81 -3.11 7.30
C ALA A 165 -4.28 -3.05 8.74
N SER A 166 -3.20 -3.79 8.99
CA SER A 166 -2.49 -3.69 10.26
C SER A 166 -1.97 -2.27 10.44
N LYS A 167 -2.20 -1.69 11.61
CA LYS A 167 -1.68 -0.34 11.94
C LYS A 167 -0.18 -0.33 12.10
N ASP A 168 0.35 -1.44 12.60
CA ASP A 168 1.77 -1.65 12.81
C ASP A 168 2.22 -2.88 12.00
N GLY A 169 3.35 -2.76 11.32
CA GLY A 169 3.97 -3.84 10.54
C GLY A 169 3.48 -3.90 9.09
N ILE A 170 3.70 -5.05 8.47
CA ILE A 170 3.40 -5.30 7.06
C ILE A 170 1.89 -5.46 6.86
N TRP A 171 1.40 -5.00 5.73
CA TRP A 171 0.01 -5.22 5.36
C TRP A 171 -0.21 -6.68 4.95
N ILE A 172 -0.98 -7.42 5.75
CA ILE A 172 -1.39 -8.78 5.41
C ILE A 172 -2.68 -8.67 4.57
N LEU A 173 -2.61 -9.16 3.35
CA LEU A 173 -3.75 -9.21 2.43
C LEU A 173 -4.62 -10.44 2.74
N GLY A 174 -5.90 -10.38 2.38
CA GLY A 174 -6.81 -11.50 2.56
C GLY A 174 -6.57 -12.63 1.54
N ASP A 175 -7.18 -13.80 1.81
CA ASP A 175 -7.07 -15.00 0.97
C ASP A 175 -7.60 -14.80 -0.46
N GLU A 176 -8.42 -13.76 -0.69
CA GLU A 176 -8.89 -13.38 -2.03
C GLU A 176 -7.77 -12.94 -2.99
N PHE A 177 -6.57 -12.71 -2.46
CA PHE A 177 -5.38 -12.39 -3.25
C PHE A 177 -4.51 -13.62 -3.57
N ALA A 178 -4.85 -14.81 -3.07
CA ALA A 178 -4.06 -16.03 -3.28
C ALA A 178 -3.90 -16.40 -4.77
N ASP A 179 -4.93 -16.16 -5.57
CA ASP A 179 -4.92 -16.39 -7.01
C ASP A 179 -4.30 -15.25 -7.82
N LYS A 180 -3.77 -14.22 -7.14
CA LYS A 180 -3.28 -12.97 -7.75
C LYS A 180 -1.81 -12.72 -7.48
N LEU A 181 -1.05 -13.77 -7.22
CA LEU A 181 0.39 -13.66 -7.04
C LEU A 181 1.07 -13.06 -8.29
N GLY A 182 2.01 -12.15 -8.09
CA GLY A 182 2.69 -11.42 -9.16
C GLY A 182 1.87 -10.29 -9.81
N TYR A 183 0.60 -10.13 -9.47
CA TYR A 183 -0.20 -9.02 -9.96
C TYR A 183 0.03 -7.74 -9.14
N LYS A 184 -0.24 -6.59 -9.75
CA LYS A 184 -0.16 -5.29 -9.07
C LYS A 184 -1.35 -5.11 -8.13
N PRO A 185 -1.15 -4.98 -6.81
CA PRO A 185 -2.25 -4.90 -5.84
C PRO A 185 -3.13 -3.67 -6.05
N VAL A 186 -2.57 -2.59 -6.57
CA VAL A 186 -3.29 -1.33 -6.86
C VAL A 186 -4.35 -1.48 -7.95
N SER A 187 -4.18 -2.43 -8.86
CA SER A 187 -5.20 -2.73 -9.88
C SER A 187 -6.46 -3.35 -9.29
N TYR A 188 -6.40 -3.81 -8.04
CA TYR A 188 -7.47 -4.53 -7.34
C TYR A 188 -7.97 -3.82 -6.09
N THR A 189 -7.46 -2.65 -5.75
CA THR A 189 -8.01 -1.82 -4.66
C THR A 189 -9.36 -1.21 -5.06
N HIS A 190 -10.25 -2.09 -5.44
CA HIS A 190 -11.67 -1.85 -5.39
C HIS A 190 -12.10 -2.26 -3.98
N LEU A 191 -11.81 -1.39 -3.04
CA LEU A 191 -12.34 -1.51 -1.69
C LEU A 191 -13.87 -1.50 -1.82
N ARG A 192 -14.48 -2.63 -1.50
CA ARG A 192 -15.89 -2.74 -1.21
C ARG A 192 -16.18 -2.11 0.13
#